data_ba13c9d3fcaba27f0bcea9875cf40c34
#
_entry.id   ba13c9d3fcaba27f0bcea9875cf40c34
#
_cell.length_a   1.000
_cell.length_b   1.000
_cell.length_c   1.000
_cell.angle_alpha   90.00
_cell.angle_beta   90.00
_cell.angle_gamma   90.00
#
_symmetry.space_group_name_H-M   'P 1'
#
loop_
_entity.id
_entity.type
_entity.pdbx_description
1 polymer ?
#
loop_
_entity_poly.entity_id
_entity_poly.type
_entity_poly.pdbx_seq_one_letter_code
_entity_poly.pdbx_strand_id
1 'polypeptide(L)'
;MNYIRYLRSLLYGFLFCLAIYLSVVFYQLGVPISENNSSIHRVYTFKSSLISTFNQPKLLIIAGSNANAGISCQMLQTSTRVPCLNGGIHAGVGSDYLFNRARSWLNPGDMVLLPLEYNYYRENNVLSDRLVDHVMAHDPTICDRLI
;
A
#
# COMPACT_ATOMS: atom_id res chain seq x y z
N MET A 1 33.22 44.93 -1.20
CA MET A 1 32.41 43.82 -0.69
C MET A 1 32.97 42.51 -1.26
N ASN A 2 33.45 41.59 -0.42
CA ASN A 2 34.13 40.38 -0.92
C ASN A 2 33.12 39.39 -1.49
N TYR A 3 32.89 39.47 -2.78
CA TYR A 3 31.96 38.62 -3.55
C TYR A 3 32.15 37.12 -3.29
N ILE A 4 33.44 36.70 -3.13
CA ILE A 4 33.78 35.32 -2.82
C ILE A 4 33.26 34.87 -1.42
N ARG A 5 33.30 35.76 -0.41
CA ARG A 5 32.77 35.47 0.92
C ARG A 5 31.26 35.31 0.86
N TYR A 6 30.59 36.16 0.11
CA TYR A 6 29.15 36.11 -0.08
C TYR A 6 28.76 34.79 -0.76
N LEU A 7 29.42 34.39 -1.85
CA LEU A 7 29.14 33.13 -2.53
C LEU A 7 29.38 31.92 -1.63
N ARG A 8 30.43 31.90 -0.83
CA ARG A 8 30.71 30.83 0.13
C ARG A 8 29.59 30.72 1.19
N SER A 9 29.13 31.84 1.73
CA SER A 9 28.05 31.86 2.72
C SER A 9 26.75 31.33 2.12
N LEU A 10 26.45 31.69 0.86
CA LEU A 10 25.28 31.24 0.14
C LEU A 10 25.35 29.72 -0.12
N LEU A 11 26.52 29.23 -0.53
CA LEU A 11 26.76 27.80 -0.73
C LEU A 11 26.60 27.01 0.58
N TYR A 12 27.16 27.48 1.69
CA TYR A 12 27.00 26.81 2.98
C TYR A 12 25.54 26.83 3.46
N GLY A 13 24.82 27.92 3.25
CA GLY A 13 23.39 27.98 3.55
C GLY A 13 22.58 26.97 2.74
N PHE A 14 22.87 26.86 1.44
CA PHE A 14 22.23 25.89 0.56
C PHE A 14 22.53 24.44 1.01
N LEU A 15 23.80 24.11 1.26
CA LEU A 15 24.20 22.77 1.70
C LEU A 15 23.56 22.40 3.06
N PHE A 16 23.44 23.35 3.97
CA PHE A 16 22.77 23.16 5.26
C PHE A 16 21.27 22.86 5.08
N CYS A 17 20.59 23.65 4.27
CA CYS A 17 19.16 23.40 3.96
C CYS A 17 18.96 22.04 3.26
N LEU A 18 19.85 21.70 2.33
CA LEU A 18 19.82 20.41 1.65
C LEU A 18 20.03 19.24 2.65
N ALA A 19 20.97 19.38 3.58
CA ALA A 19 21.21 18.36 4.60
C ALA A 19 20.00 18.16 5.52
N ILE A 20 19.33 19.25 5.93
CA ILE A 20 18.08 19.17 6.72
C ILE A 20 17.01 18.47 5.90
N TYR A 21 16.80 18.87 4.64
CA TYR A 21 15.80 18.26 3.77
C TYR A 21 16.01 16.76 3.61
N LEU A 22 17.25 16.34 3.29
CA LEU A 22 17.57 14.93 3.17
C LEU A 22 17.37 14.17 4.49
N SER A 23 17.73 14.78 5.62
CA SER A 23 17.52 14.16 6.94
C SER A 23 16.05 13.92 7.23
N VAL A 24 15.18 14.87 6.88
CA VAL A 24 13.71 14.72 7.03
C VAL A 24 13.19 13.61 6.12
N VAL A 25 13.64 13.57 4.86
CA VAL A 25 13.24 12.52 3.91
C VAL A 25 13.67 11.14 4.42
N PHE A 26 14.92 10.99 4.86
CA PHE A 26 15.39 9.72 5.42
C PHE A 26 14.67 9.31 6.71
N TYR A 27 14.36 10.28 7.57
CA TYR A 27 13.56 10.01 8.77
C TYR A 27 12.17 9.50 8.44
N GLN A 28 11.57 10.02 7.36
CA GLN A 28 10.23 9.65 6.92
C GLN A 28 10.17 8.27 6.26
N LEU A 29 11.31 7.76 5.76
CA LEU A 29 11.41 6.38 5.30
C LEU A 29 11.25 5.43 6.49
N GLY A 30 10.16 4.66 6.50
CA GLY A 30 9.83 3.72 7.59
C GLY A 30 8.93 4.30 8.69
N VAL A 31 8.57 5.60 8.62
CA VAL A 31 7.66 6.23 9.59
C VAL A 31 6.46 6.83 8.85
N PRO A 32 5.26 6.24 8.98
CA PRO A 32 4.08 6.79 8.31
C PRO A 32 3.67 8.13 8.93
N ILE A 33 3.26 9.08 8.09
CA ILE A 33 2.75 10.38 8.52
C ILE A 33 1.40 10.23 9.22
N SER A 34 0.61 9.25 8.79
CA SER A 34 -0.75 9.02 9.29
C SER A 34 -0.88 7.70 10.04
N GLU A 35 -1.47 7.73 11.23
CA GLU A 35 -1.81 6.52 11.99
C GLU A 35 -2.74 5.57 11.21
N ASN A 36 -3.59 6.11 10.33
CA ASN A 36 -4.44 5.31 9.46
C ASN A 36 -3.62 4.40 8.53
N ASN A 37 -2.44 4.83 8.07
CA ASN A 37 -1.58 4.03 7.21
C ASN A 37 -0.87 2.92 7.97
N SER A 38 -0.58 3.11 9.26
CA SER A 38 -0.12 2.03 10.14
C SER A 38 -1.17 0.93 10.29
N SER A 39 -2.46 1.27 10.31
CA SER A 39 -3.54 0.29 10.34
C SER A 39 -3.65 -0.51 9.04
N ILE A 40 -3.46 0.13 7.89
CA ILE A 40 -3.42 -0.52 6.58
C ILE A 40 -2.29 -1.55 6.55
N HIS A 41 -1.09 -1.17 6.97
CA HIS A 41 0.06 -2.08 7.02
C HIS A 41 -0.19 -3.29 7.91
N ARG A 42 -0.72 -3.08 9.12
CA ARG A 42 -1.07 -4.18 10.04
C ARG A 42 -2.08 -5.16 9.43
N VAL A 43 -3.10 -4.64 8.74
CA VAL A 43 -4.10 -5.48 8.08
C VAL A 43 -3.48 -6.27 6.94
N TYR A 44 -2.60 -5.66 6.14
CA TYR A 44 -1.87 -6.37 5.07
C TYR A 44 -0.99 -7.48 5.65
N THR A 45 -0.21 -7.19 6.70
CA THR A 45 0.67 -8.17 7.34
C THR A 45 -0.14 -9.33 7.91
N PHE A 46 -1.25 -9.05 8.59
CA PHE A 46 -2.14 -10.07 9.14
C PHE A 46 -2.74 -10.94 8.02
N LYS A 47 -3.27 -10.34 6.95
CA LYS A 47 -3.85 -11.10 5.83
C LYS A 47 -2.78 -11.90 5.08
N SER A 48 -1.57 -11.36 4.93
CA SER A 48 -0.44 -12.10 4.35
C SER A 48 -0.05 -13.32 5.19
N SER A 49 -0.10 -13.22 6.52
CA SER A 49 0.17 -14.38 7.38
C SER A 49 -0.95 -15.43 7.30
N LEU A 50 -2.20 -15.02 7.12
CA LEU A 50 -3.30 -15.96 6.91
C LEU A 50 -3.18 -16.71 5.58
N ILE A 51 -2.71 -16.04 4.52
CA ILE A 51 -2.60 -16.68 3.20
C ILE A 51 -1.69 -17.92 3.22
N SER A 52 -0.64 -17.90 4.02
CA SER A 52 0.30 -19.01 4.15
C SER A 52 -0.32 -20.26 4.79
N THR A 53 -1.49 -20.14 5.39
CA THR A 53 -2.21 -21.28 5.98
C THR A 53 -3.05 -22.06 4.97
N PHE A 54 -3.27 -21.51 3.77
CA PHE A 54 -4.06 -22.16 2.73
C PHE A 54 -3.19 -23.08 1.86
N ASN A 55 -3.40 -24.38 2.01
CA ASN A 55 -2.71 -25.42 1.25
C ASN A 55 -3.51 -25.96 0.05
N GLN A 56 -4.66 -25.34 -0.26
CA GLN A 56 -5.56 -25.76 -1.32
C GLN A 56 -6.13 -24.53 -2.03
N PRO A 57 -6.69 -24.68 -3.25
CA PRO A 57 -7.34 -23.59 -3.95
C PRO A 57 -8.40 -22.91 -3.11
N LYS A 58 -8.43 -21.59 -3.18
CA LYS A 58 -9.30 -20.74 -2.36
C LYS A 58 -10.01 -19.68 -3.19
N LEU A 59 -11.04 -19.08 -2.62
CA LEU A 59 -11.64 -17.84 -3.09
C LEU A 59 -10.90 -16.67 -2.43
N LEU A 60 -10.22 -15.85 -3.23
CA LEU A 60 -9.60 -14.63 -2.76
C LEU A 60 -10.46 -13.42 -3.18
N ILE A 61 -10.90 -12.63 -2.21
CA ILE A 61 -11.64 -11.39 -2.46
C ILE A 61 -10.64 -10.23 -2.45
N ILE A 62 -10.59 -9.46 -3.53
CA ILE A 62 -9.69 -8.32 -3.68
C ILE A 62 -10.53 -7.07 -3.93
N ALA A 63 -10.51 -6.14 -2.99
CA ALA A 63 -11.26 -4.88 -3.06
C ALA A 63 -10.78 -3.90 -1.98
N GLY A 64 -11.42 -2.76 -1.90
CA GLY A 64 -11.18 -1.78 -0.84
C GLY A 64 -11.91 -2.10 0.47
N SER A 65 -12.27 -1.06 1.19
CA SER A 65 -12.93 -1.15 2.50
C SER A 65 -14.34 -1.72 2.45
N ASN A 66 -15.04 -1.59 1.33
CA ASN A 66 -16.37 -2.17 1.11
C ASN A 66 -16.37 -3.69 1.32
N ALA A 67 -15.40 -4.39 0.75
CA ALA A 67 -15.29 -5.83 0.94
C ALA A 67 -14.83 -6.20 2.35
N ASN A 68 -13.88 -5.43 2.90
CA ASN A 68 -13.37 -5.67 4.24
C ASN A 68 -14.47 -5.66 5.31
N ALA A 69 -15.42 -4.72 5.19
CA ALA A 69 -16.53 -4.56 6.13
C ALA A 69 -17.82 -5.31 5.72
N GLY A 70 -18.03 -5.51 4.41
CA GLY A 70 -19.31 -5.95 3.88
C GLY A 70 -19.38 -7.42 3.46
N ILE A 71 -18.23 -8.12 3.31
CA ILE A 71 -18.23 -9.50 2.82
C ILE A 71 -17.67 -10.45 3.87
N SER A 72 -18.51 -11.42 4.27
CA SER A 72 -18.12 -12.46 5.23
C SER A 72 -17.63 -13.71 4.50
N CYS A 73 -16.34 -13.99 4.59
CA CYS A 73 -15.76 -15.24 4.10
C CYS A 73 -16.30 -16.47 4.84
N GLN A 74 -16.68 -16.33 6.11
CA GLN A 74 -17.29 -17.43 6.86
C GLN A 74 -18.61 -17.86 6.22
N MET A 75 -19.47 -16.91 5.85
CA MET A 75 -20.75 -17.22 5.18
C MET A 75 -20.53 -17.84 3.80
N LEU A 76 -19.60 -17.28 3.02
CA LEU A 76 -19.28 -17.81 1.70
C LEU A 76 -18.72 -19.23 1.79
N GLN A 77 -17.80 -19.49 2.69
CA GLN A 77 -17.22 -20.81 2.89
C GLN A 77 -18.27 -21.83 3.35
N THR A 78 -19.19 -21.44 4.21
CA THR A 78 -20.29 -22.31 4.63
C THR A 78 -21.21 -22.68 3.46
N SER A 79 -21.50 -21.72 2.58
CA SER A 79 -22.43 -21.91 1.45
C SER A 79 -21.79 -22.66 0.28
N THR A 80 -20.51 -22.36 -0.02
CA THR A 80 -19.83 -22.86 -1.23
C THR A 80 -18.92 -24.05 -0.97
N ARG A 81 -18.54 -24.26 0.30
CA ARG A 81 -17.50 -25.23 0.74
C ARG A 81 -16.11 -24.92 0.16
N VAL A 82 -15.91 -23.75 -0.39
CA VAL A 82 -14.62 -23.29 -0.89
C VAL A 82 -13.95 -22.43 0.19
N PRO A 83 -12.69 -22.71 0.53
CA PRO A 83 -11.94 -21.83 1.44
C PRO A 83 -11.92 -20.40 0.92
N CYS A 84 -12.11 -19.43 1.80
CA CYS A 84 -12.23 -18.03 1.41
C CYS A 84 -11.31 -17.15 2.26
N LEU A 85 -10.62 -16.23 1.60
CA LEU A 85 -9.89 -15.14 2.24
C LEU A 85 -10.41 -13.79 1.74
N ASN A 86 -10.84 -12.95 2.67
CA ASN A 86 -11.17 -11.57 2.37
C ASN A 86 -9.91 -10.71 2.37
N GLY A 87 -9.40 -10.41 1.17
CA GLY A 87 -8.23 -9.55 0.94
C GLY A 87 -8.56 -8.06 0.85
N GLY A 88 -9.84 -7.65 1.02
CA GLY A 88 -10.24 -6.24 1.01
C GLY A 88 -9.57 -5.45 2.14
N ILE A 89 -9.06 -4.25 1.87
CA ILE A 89 -8.34 -3.43 2.87
C ILE A 89 -8.82 -1.99 2.85
N HIS A 90 -8.30 -1.17 1.96
CA HIS A 90 -8.62 0.25 1.89
C HIS A 90 -8.51 0.77 0.45
N ALA A 91 -9.57 1.44 -0.04
CA ALA A 91 -9.62 1.95 -1.40
C ALA A 91 -8.54 3.02 -1.70
N GLY A 92 -8.14 3.79 -0.71
CA GLY A 92 -7.21 4.90 -0.89
C GLY A 92 -5.76 4.52 -1.23
N VAL A 93 -5.43 3.22 -1.30
CA VAL A 93 -4.11 2.77 -1.78
C VAL A 93 -4.06 2.59 -3.31
N GLY A 94 -5.19 2.76 -3.99
CA GLY A 94 -5.29 2.63 -5.44
C GLY A 94 -5.34 1.19 -5.94
N SER A 95 -5.83 1.05 -7.19
CA SER A 95 -6.01 -0.27 -7.83
C SER A 95 -4.69 -0.98 -8.10
N ASP A 96 -3.68 -0.26 -8.58
CA ASP A 96 -2.41 -0.85 -8.98
C ASP A 96 -1.66 -1.46 -7.79
N TYR A 97 -1.65 -0.76 -6.66
CA TYR A 97 -1.08 -1.30 -5.42
C TYR A 97 -1.86 -2.53 -4.95
N LEU A 98 -3.20 -2.44 -4.94
CA LEU A 98 -4.08 -3.52 -4.54
C LEU A 98 -3.82 -4.80 -5.35
N PHE A 99 -3.79 -4.70 -6.68
CA PHE A 99 -3.56 -5.85 -7.56
C PHE A 99 -2.13 -6.39 -7.48
N ASN A 100 -1.15 -5.50 -7.34
CA ASN A 100 0.25 -5.91 -7.22
C ASN A 100 0.48 -6.72 -5.93
N ARG A 101 -0.11 -6.27 -4.81
CA ARG A 101 -0.07 -7.04 -3.55
C ARG A 101 -0.83 -8.35 -3.63
N ALA A 102 -2.03 -8.33 -4.22
CA ALA A 102 -2.85 -9.52 -4.37
C ALA A 102 -2.18 -10.62 -5.21
N ARG A 103 -1.35 -10.23 -6.20
CA ARG A 103 -0.60 -11.17 -7.03
C ARG A 103 0.26 -12.12 -6.20
N SER A 104 0.86 -11.65 -5.10
CA SER A 104 1.68 -12.49 -4.21
C SER A 104 0.87 -13.48 -3.37
N TRP A 105 -0.45 -13.32 -3.33
CA TRP A 105 -1.38 -14.15 -2.57
C TRP A 105 -2.06 -15.25 -3.40
N LEU A 106 -1.88 -15.21 -4.72
CA LEU A 106 -2.53 -16.11 -5.65
C LEU A 106 -1.67 -17.34 -5.92
N ASN A 107 -2.34 -18.48 -5.95
CA ASN A 107 -1.78 -19.75 -6.39
C ASN A 107 -2.56 -20.28 -7.60
N PRO A 108 -1.97 -21.15 -8.42
CA PRO A 108 -2.70 -21.83 -9.50
C PRO A 108 -3.95 -22.55 -8.96
N GLY A 109 -5.09 -22.30 -9.60
CA GLY A 109 -6.38 -22.86 -9.22
C GLY A 109 -7.21 -22.00 -8.26
N ASP A 110 -6.66 -20.88 -7.74
CA ASP A 110 -7.43 -19.93 -6.95
C ASP A 110 -8.49 -19.22 -7.81
N MET A 111 -9.61 -18.91 -7.16
CA MET A 111 -10.64 -18.03 -7.72
C MET A 111 -10.49 -16.62 -7.15
N VAL A 112 -10.76 -15.60 -7.97
CA VAL A 112 -10.67 -14.21 -7.55
C VAL A 112 -12.03 -13.55 -7.70
N LEU A 113 -12.52 -12.90 -6.63
CA LEU A 113 -13.70 -12.05 -6.63
C LEU A 113 -13.26 -10.59 -6.47
N LEU A 114 -13.67 -9.74 -7.41
CA LEU A 114 -13.30 -8.33 -7.48
C LEU A 114 -14.52 -7.41 -7.28
N PRO A 115 -15.08 -7.28 -6.08
CA PRO A 115 -16.17 -6.35 -5.80
C PRO A 115 -15.60 -4.93 -5.62
N LEU A 116 -15.01 -4.38 -6.70
CA LEU A 116 -14.34 -3.10 -6.67
C LEU A 116 -15.31 -1.95 -6.41
N GLU A 117 -14.85 -0.97 -5.66
CA GLU A 117 -15.55 0.29 -5.43
C GLU A 117 -15.59 1.11 -6.71
N TYR A 118 -16.64 1.91 -6.89
CA TYR A 118 -16.84 2.73 -8.10
C TYR A 118 -15.63 3.65 -8.41
N ASN A 119 -14.94 4.10 -7.38
CA ASN A 119 -13.76 4.96 -7.53
C ASN A 119 -12.66 4.32 -8.36
N TYR A 120 -12.45 3.00 -8.27
CA TYR A 120 -11.43 2.30 -9.05
C TYR A 120 -11.65 2.36 -10.56
N TYR A 121 -12.90 2.53 -11.00
CA TYR A 121 -13.24 2.68 -12.42
C TYR A 121 -13.06 4.11 -12.94
N ARG A 122 -12.81 5.07 -12.04
CA ARG A 122 -12.62 6.48 -12.37
C ARG A 122 -11.20 6.98 -12.08
N GLU A 123 -10.36 6.17 -11.48
CA GLU A 123 -8.98 6.55 -11.18
C GLU A 123 -8.20 6.80 -12.47
N ASN A 124 -7.71 8.02 -12.60
CA ASN A 124 -6.83 8.45 -13.70
C ASN A 124 -5.36 8.25 -13.29
N ASN A 125 -4.97 7.10 -12.75
CA ASN A 125 -3.58 6.78 -12.36
C ASN A 125 -2.88 7.87 -11.53
N VAL A 126 -3.63 8.62 -10.73
CA VAL A 126 -3.06 9.64 -9.85
C VAL A 126 -2.61 8.98 -8.57
N LEU A 127 -1.32 9.08 -8.29
CA LEU A 127 -0.77 8.65 -7.01
C LEU A 127 -1.45 9.42 -5.87
N SER A 128 -2.19 8.71 -5.02
CA SER A 128 -2.79 9.35 -3.85
C SER A 128 -1.72 9.59 -2.78
N ASP A 129 -1.86 10.69 -2.02
CA ASP A 129 -0.96 10.98 -0.88
C ASP A 129 -0.90 9.81 0.10
N ARG A 130 -2.01 9.10 0.24
CA ARG A 130 -2.13 7.93 1.11
C ARG A 130 -1.33 6.74 0.62
N LEU A 131 -1.32 6.51 -0.70
CA LEU A 131 -0.48 5.48 -1.31
C LEU A 131 1.00 5.82 -1.13
N VAL A 132 1.39 7.06 -1.42
CA VAL A 132 2.78 7.53 -1.29
C VAL A 132 3.27 7.35 0.15
N ASP A 133 2.52 7.83 1.14
CA ASP A 133 2.86 7.69 2.56
C ASP A 133 2.97 6.21 2.98
N HIS A 134 2.02 5.38 2.56
CA HIS A 134 2.03 3.96 2.88
C HIS A 134 3.24 3.23 2.28
N VAL A 135 3.53 3.47 1.01
CA VAL A 135 4.63 2.82 0.28
C VAL A 135 5.99 3.27 0.83
N MET A 136 6.17 4.57 1.04
CA MET A 136 7.41 5.13 1.62
C MET A 136 7.70 4.58 3.02
N ALA A 137 6.67 4.40 3.83
CA ALA A 137 6.81 3.93 5.21
C ALA A 137 6.99 2.41 5.33
N HIS A 138 6.32 1.62 4.48
CA HIS A 138 6.16 0.18 4.73
C HIS A 138 6.55 -0.72 3.56
N ASP A 139 6.59 -0.21 2.33
CA ASP A 139 6.79 -1.05 1.14
C ASP A 139 7.55 -0.33 0.00
N PRO A 140 8.75 0.24 0.29
CA PRO A 140 9.48 1.04 -0.68
C PRO A 140 9.89 0.26 -1.94
N THR A 141 9.96 -1.07 -1.86
CA THR A 141 10.34 -1.93 -2.99
C THR A 141 9.27 -2.03 -4.08
N ILE A 142 8.05 -1.61 -3.79
CA ILE A 142 6.96 -1.64 -4.76
C ILE A 142 6.97 -0.42 -5.68
N CYS A 143 7.72 0.64 -5.33
CA CYS A 143 7.82 1.85 -6.15
C CYS A 143 8.24 1.54 -7.59
N ASP A 144 9.19 0.63 -7.78
CA ASP A 144 9.69 0.22 -9.10
C ASP A 144 8.65 -0.52 -9.96
N ARG A 145 7.52 -0.89 -9.37
CA ARG A 145 6.45 -1.67 -10.02
C ARG A 145 5.17 -0.86 -10.26
N LEU A 146 5.12 0.37 -9.73
CA LEU A 146 3.97 1.27 -9.85
C LEU A 146 4.21 2.36 -10.91
N ILE A 147 5.42 2.48 -11.42
CA ILE A 147 5.84 3.36 -12.50
C ILE A 147 5.98 2.53 -13.78
#